data_805818bec704c483a5262f5253da9c7b
#
_entry.id   805818bec704c483a5262f5253da9c7b
#
_cell.length_a   1.000
_cell.length_b   1.000
_cell.length_c   1.000
_cell.angle_alpha   90.00
_cell.angle_beta   90.00
_cell.angle_gamma   90.00
#
_symmetry.space_group_name_H-M   'P 1'
#
loop_
_entity.id
_entity.type
_entity.pdbx_description
1 polymer ?
#
loop_
_entity_poly.entity_id
_entity_poly.type
_entity_poly.pdbx_seq_one_letter_code
_entity_poly.pdbx_strand_id
1 'polypeptide(L)'
;MPDDHLHPLAACDPATVSRIAFASLKGMKLAMARQLLSRVPDESVFFSASATQLSALLGFSTKLLDSDLRSSALARAREELRFTASSGIRTLYFTDADFPHRLDSCDDAPALLYALGNCDLNCKRSIAIVGTRHATPYGTGFVDRLIADIAQLLPGTLIVSGLAYGIDIAAHKAALRHKLPTAAVLAHGLSTIYPSSHRSVAVDIARNGGVLLTDYQHDAPVHKGNFLARNRIIAALTDCTVVVESAEKGGALVTAGIAQSYDRDVFALPGRTSDPYSKGCNRLIATNGAALIQSADDLISAMGWSQEKLSQGIQKELFNVYTEKEQQVIDYLTANGEAWINNLAVALNTPMHKLMALLVDMEFKGYIANYPGGRYRLA
;
A
#
# COMPACT_ATOMS: atom_id res chain seq x y z
N MET A 1 -27.42 25.16 8.58
CA MET A 1 -26.39 25.41 9.60
C MET A 1 -25.74 24.08 9.91
N PRO A 2 -24.52 23.80 9.50
CA PRO A 2 -23.75 22.65 9.98
C PRO A 2 -22.90 23.12 11.16
N ASP A 3 -22.91 22.31 12.20
CA ASP A 3 -22.27 22.53 13.48
C ASP A 3 -20.75 22.67 13.37
N ASP A 4 -20.30 23.73 13.94
CA ASP A 4 -18.92 24.19 14.12
C ASP A 4 -18.27 23.40 15.29
N HIS A 5 -17.76 22.20 15.03
CA HIS A 5 -16.90 21.46 15.95
C HIS A 5 -15.44 21.38 15.45
N LEU A 6 -14.87 22.54 15.12
CA LEU A 6 -13.43 22.71 15.05
C LEU A 6 -12.88 22.76 16.49
N HIS A 7 -12.25 21.67 16.93
CA HIS A 7 -11.49 21.64 18.18
C HIS A 7 -10.31 22.62 18.08
N PRO A 8 -10.29 23.73 18.83
CA PRO A 8 -9.21 24.73 18.77
C PRO A 8 -7.88 24.25 19.36
N LEU A 9 -7.80 23.04 19.93
CA LEU A 9 -6.65 22.53 20.68
C LEU A 9 -5.63 21.76 19.82
N ALA A 10 -5.98 21.30 18.62
CA ALA A 10 -5.02 20.59 17.75
C ALA A 10 -3.96 21.50 17.13
N ALA A 11 -4.18 22.81 17.09
CA ALA A 11 -3.31 23.77 16.41
C ALA A 11 -2.00 24.09 17.16
N CYS A 12 -1.73 23.51 18.32
CA CYS A 12 -0.56 23.84 19.15
C CYS A 12 0.04 22.64 19.92
N ASP A 13 -0.20 21.41 19.48
CA ASP A 13 0.44 20.26 20.12
C ASP A 13 1.98 20.30 19.92
N PRO A 14 2.77 20.52 21.01
CA PRO A 14 4.21 20.65 20.92
C PRO A 14 4.89 19.40 20.41
N ALA A 15 4.35 18.21 20.66
CA ALA A 15 4.89 16.96 20.19
C ALA A 15 4.78 16.84 18.67
N THR A 16 3.61 17.17 18.11
CA THR A 16 3.40 17.20 16.65
C THR A 16 4.29 18.25 15.97
N VAL A 17 4.47 19.43 16.57
CA VAL A 17 5.43 20.44 16.06
C VAL A 17 6.85 19.86 16.01
N SER A 18 7.30 19.20 17.07
CA SER A 18 8.65 18.60 17.14
C SER A 18 8.82 17.50 16.08
N ARG A 19 7.83 16.64 15.88
CA ARG A 19 7.82 15.59 14.84
C ARG A 19 7.91 16.18 13.42
N ILE A 20 7.08 17.19 13.12
CA ILE A 20 7.12 17.87 11.80
C ILE A 20 8.51 18.54 11.60
N ALA A 21 9.00 19.26 12.61
CA ALA A 21 10.31 19.90 12.55
C ALA A 21 11.42 18.88 12.32
N PHE A 22 11.41 17.77 13.04
CA PHE A 22 12.41 16.72 12.96
C PHE A 22 12.43 16.09 11.58
N ALA A 23 11.27 15.69 11.06
CA ALA A 23 11.15 15.09 9.72
C ALA A 23 11.51 16.06 8.59
N SER A 24 11.38 17.39 8.81
CA SER A 24 11.70 18.43 7.82
C SER A 24 13.20 18.77 7.73
N LEU A 25 14.01 18.29 8.67
CA LEU A 25 15.45 18.54 8.64
C LEU A 25 16.08 17.96 7.37
N LYS A 26 16.97 18.74 6.76
CA LYS A 26 17.58 18.37 5.48
C LYS A 26 18.29 17.02 5.56
N GLY A 27 17.86 16.09 4.69
CA GLY A 27 18.43 14.74 4.63
C GLY A 27 17.81 13.76 5.63
N MET A 28 16.81 14.18 6.42
CA MET A 28 16.10 13.31 7.32
C MET A 28 15.30 12.26 6.51
N LYS A 29 15.66 11.01 6.68
CA LYS A 29 15.04 9.84 6.11
C LYS A 29 14.67 8.90 7.26
N LEU A 30 13.81 7.93 6.99
CA LEU A 30 13.33 6.99 8.00
C LEU A 30 14.47 6.30 8.76
N ALA A 31 15.47 5.76 8.05
CA ALA A 31 16.63 5.12 8.68
C ALA A 31 17.40 6.07 9.61
N MET A 32 17.64 7.31 9.17
CA MET A 32 18.30 8.32 10.00
C MET A 32 17.45 8.74 11.19
N ALA A 33 16.14 8.93 11.00
CA ALA A 33 15.23 9.26 12.09
C ALA A 33 15.26 8.18 13.19
N ARG A 34 15.17 6.91 12.81
CA ARG A 34 15.29 5.77 13.72
C ARG A 34 16.65 5.74 14.44
N GLN A 35 17.74 5.95 13.70
CA GLN A 35 19.08 5.97 14.28
C GLN A 35 19.25 7.09 15.31
N LEU A 36 18.74 8.29 15.04
CA LEU A 36 18.84 9.40 16.00
C LEU A 36 17.96 9.15 17.23
N LEU A 37 16.74 8.71 17.05
CA LEU A 37 15.80 8.45 18.17
C LEU A 37 16.10 7.15 18.93
N SER A 38 16.99 6.29 18.45
CA SER A 38 17.52 5.18 19.26
C SER A 38 18.50 5.65 20.36
N ARG A 39 18.99 6.89 20.26
CA ARG A 39 19.96 7.48 21.19
C ARG A 39 19.46 8.72 21.91
N VAL A 40 18.47 9.41 21.32
CA VAL A 40 17.81 10.57 21.91
C VAL A 40 16.41 10.14 22.32
N PRO A 41 15.93 10.44 23.53
CA PRO A 41 14.66 9.92 24.04
C PRO A 41 13.45 10.23 23.15
N ASP A 42 13.34 11.46 22.64
CA ASP A 42 12.29 11.90 21.74
C ASP A 42 12.68 13.18 20.99
N GLU A 43 11.82 13.62 20.07
CA GLU A 43 12.04 14.81 19.25
C GLU A 43 12.07 16.09 20.06
N SER A 44 11.37 16.17 21.17
CA SER A 44 11.35 17.37 22.04
C SER A 44 12.69 17.55 22.73
N VAL A 45 13.32 16.47 23.17
CA VAL A 45 14.68 16.47 23.71
C VAL A 45 15.69 16.85 22.61
N PHE A 46 15.51 16.34 21.39
CA PHE A 46 16.37 16.71 20.26
C PHE A 46 16.34 18.24 20.01
N PHE A 47 15.20 18.90 20.18
CA PHE A 47 15.08 20.34 19.95
C PHE A 47 15.44 21.21 21.16
N SER A 48 15.30 20.72 22.39
CA SER A 48 15.54 21.50 23.63
C SER A 48 16.98 21.37 24.13
N ALA A 49 17.66 20.24 23.92
CA ALA A 49 19.02 20.02 24.40
C ALA A 49 20.05 20.85 23.63
N SER A 50 21.15 21.21 24.28
CA SER A 50 22.27 21.90 23.64
C SER A 50 22.99 21.00 22.64
N ALA A 51 23.70 21.60 21.67
CA ALA A 51 24.47 20.83 20.69
C ALA A 51 25.52 19.93 21.36
N THR A 52 26.10 20.37 22.48
CA THR A 52 27.06 19.58 23.26
C THR A 52 26.42 18.35 23.89
N GLN A 53 25.22 18.52 24.51
CA GLN A 53 24.46 17.42 25.09
C GLN A 53 24.04 16.39 24.01
N LEU A 54 23.52 16.86 22.87
CA LEU A 54 23.16 15.99 21.78
C LEU A 54 24.36 15.25 21.19
N SER A 55 25.50 15.93 21.02
CA SER A 55 26.74 15.28 20.56
C SER A 55 27.20 14.19 21.51
N ALA A 56 27.04 14.40 22.83
CA ALA A 56 27.37 13.38 23.82
C ALA A 56 26.41 12.18 23.77
N LEU A 57 25.11 12.42 23.61
CA LEU A 57 24.09 11.35 23.46
C LEU A 57 24.29 10.53 22.16
N LEU A 58 24.55 11.22 21.06
CA LEU A 58 24.69 10.60 19.75
C LEU A 58 26.04 9.91 19.56
N GLY A 59 27.08 10.38 20.26
CA GLY A 59 28.46 9.92 20.10
C GLY A 59 29.16 10.49 18.85
N PHE A 60 28.55 11.46 18.17
CA PHE A 60 29.12 12.18 17.01
C PHE A 60 28.52 13.58 16.88
N SER A 61 29.19 14.43 16.11
CA SER A 61 28.70 15.78 15.78
C SER A 61 28.20 15.81 14.33
N THR A 62 27.14 16.56 14.09
CA THR A 62 26.55 16.75 12.75
C THR A 62 25.97 18.16 12.64
N LYS A 63 25.84 18.66 11.42
CA LYS A 63 25.19 19.96 11.13
C LYS A 63 23.74 20.03 11.60
N LEU A 64 23.07 18.90 11.79
CA LEU A 64 21.71 18.84 12.33
C LEU A 64 21.62 19.35 13.78
N LEU A 65 22.72 19.43 14.51
CA LEU A 65 22.80 19.92 15.89
C LEU A 65 22.88 21.45 16.00
N ASP A 66 23.00 22.13 14.89
CA ASP A 66 23.04 23.59 14.83
C ASP A 66 21.75 24.18 15.43
N SER A 67 21.90 25.15 16.35
CA SER A 67 20.78 25.73 17.10
C SER A 67 19.85 26.57 16.22
N ASP A 68 20.42 27.28 15.25
CA ASP A 68 19.64 28.18 14.39
C ASP A 68 18.84 27.36 13.37
N LEU A 69 19.46 26.27 12.85
CA LEU A 69 18.78 25.32 11.99
C LEU A 69 17.60 24.66 12.72
N ARG A 70 17.78 24.22 13.96
CA ARG A 70 16.74 23.60 14.78
C ARG A 70 15.61 24.60 15.12
N SER A 71 15.97 25.81 15.50
CA SER A 71 15.00 26.90 15.82
C SER A 71 14.18 27.28 14.58
N SER A 72 14.81 27.39 13.43
CA SER A 72 14.16 27.65 12.14
C SER A 72 13.19 26.51 11.77
N ALA A 73 13.61 25.25 11.94
CA ALA A 73 12.75 24.09 11.68
C ALA A 73 11.51 24.08 12.57
N LEU A 74 11.63 24.40 13.87
CA LEU A 74 10.49 24.52 14.78
C LEU A 74 9.53 25.66 14.39
N ALA A 75 10.06 26.81 14.00
CA ALA A 75 9.24 27.95 13.55
C ALA A 75 8.41 27.54 12.31
N ARG A 76 9.08 26.93 11.33
CA ARG A 76 8.44 26.45 10.12
C ARG A 76 7.41 25.34 10.38
N ALA A 77 7.69 24.42 11.30
CA ALA A 77 6.77 23.36 11.66
C ALA A 77 5.48 23.89 12.32
N ARG A 78 5.55 25.00 13.06
CA ARG A 78 4.34 25.64 13.61
C ARG A 78 3.46 26.23 12.51
N GLU A 79 4.04 26.79 11.44
CA GLU A 79 3.28 27.27 10.28
C GLU A 79 2.64 26.10 9.53
N GLU A 80 3.39 25.02 9.33
CA GLU A 80 2.92 23.81 8.70
C GLU A 80 1.74 23.18 9.45
N LEU A 81 1.86 23.07 10.78
CA LEU A 81 0.77 22.52 11.62
C LEU A 81 -0.49 23.36 11.55
N ARG A 82 -0.39 24.71 11.53
CA ARG A 82 -1.56 25.58 11.36
C ARG A 82 -2.24 25.34 10.02
N PHE A 83 -1.46 25.23 8.95
CA PHE A 83 -2.00 24.98 7.61
C PHE A 83 -2.68 23.60 7.52
N THR A 84 -2.01 22.56 8.00
CA THR A 84 -2.55 21.19 7.95
C THR A 84 -3.84 21.07 8.77
N ALA A 85 -3.88 21.63 9.96
CA ALA A 85 -5.08 21.65 10.82
C ALA A 85 -6.25 22.38 10.15
N SER A 86 -6.02 23.56 9.56
CA SER A 86 -7.07 24.33 8.88
C SER A 86 -7.55 23.70 7.56
N SER A 87 -6.75 22.83 6.98
CA SER A 87 -7.04 22.21 5.67
C SER A 87 -7.51 20.76 5.78
N GLY A 88 -7.69 20.21 6.99
CA GLY A 88 -8.06 18.81 7.20
C GLY A 88 -7.00 17.82 6.72
N ILE A 89 -5.72 18.23 6.68
CA ILE A 89 -4.59 17.40 6.31
C ILE A 89 -4.06 16.70 7.56
N ARG A 90 -3.95 15.39 7.52
CA ARG A 90 -3.32 14.58 8.58
C ARG A 90 -1.82 14.49 8.36
N THR A 91 -1.08 14.41 9.43
CA THR A 91 0.33 14.03 9.44
C THR A 91 0.42 12.58 9.86
N LEU A 92 1.14 11.76 9.08
CA LEU A 92 1.44 10.37 9.38
C LEU A 92 2.93 10.31 9.70
N TYR A 93 3.26 10.08 10.96
CA TYR A 93 4.63 10.01 11.42
C TYR A 93 5.03 8.54 11.62
N PHE A 94 6.27 8.18 11.41
CA PHE A 94 6.74 6.80 11.34
C PHE A 94 6.54 5.95 12.62
N THR A 95 6.18 6.58 13.73
CA THR A 95 5.80 5.87 14.97
C THR A 95 4.29 5.74 15.15
N ASP A 96 3.49 6.35 14.26
CA ASP A 96 2.04 6.29 14.33
C ASP A 96 1.51 4.96 13.76
N ALA A 97 0.44 4.44 14.34
CA ALA A 97 -0.12 3.16 13.94
C ALA A 97 -0.68 3.14 12.50
N ASP A 98 -1.08 4.30 11.96
CA ASP A 98 -1.58 4.48 10.60
C ASP A 98 -0.49 4.86 9.58
N PHE A 99 0.78 4.95 10.02
CA PHE A 99 1.91 5.09 9.09
C PHE A 99 2.05 3.84 8.22
N PRO A 100 2.30 3.97 6.92
CA PRO A 100 2.38 2.82 6.02
C PRO A 100 3.57 1.90 6.34
N HIS A 101 3.32 0.69 6.87
CA HIS A 101 4.43 -0.23 7.23
C HIS A 101 5.20 -0.76 6.04
N ARG A 102 4.67 -0.67 4.82
CA ARG A 102 5.46 -0.98 3.61
C ARG A 102 6.68 -0.07 3.46
N LEU A 103 6.67 1.12 4.08
CA LEU A 103 7.80 2.03 4.12
C LEU A 103 8.91 1.57 5.08
N ASP A 104 8.61 0.72 6.05
CA ASP A 104 9.54 0.30 7.10
C ASP A 104 10.79 -0.40 6.58
N SER A 105 10.69 -1.09 5.45
CA SER A 105 11.79 -1.78 4.77
C SER A 105 12.58 -0.89 3.79
N CYS A 106 12.25 0.40 3.69
CA CYS A 106 12.87 1.32 2.73
C CYS A 106 13.68 2.38 3.47
N ASP A 107 15.00 2.29 3.45
CA ASP A 107 15.92 3.17 4.20
C ASP A 107 15.78 4.66 3.85
N ASP A 108 15.41 4.96 2.61
CA ASP A 108 15.23 6.32 2.12
C ASP A 108 13.77 6.79 2.16
N ALA A 109 12.86 6.03 2.77
CA ALA A 109 11.48 6.43 2.99
C ALA A 109 11.41 7.73 3.82
N PRO A 110 10.34 8.54 3.65
CA PRO A 110 10.14 9.71 4.49
C PRO A 110 9.78 9.31 5.93
N ALA A 111 10.23 10.08 6.91
CA ALA A 111 9.83 9.88 8.32
C ALA A 111 8.43 10.46 8.62
N LEU A 112 7.87 11.29 7.72
CA LEU A 112 6.57 11.90 7.84
C LEU A 112 5.93 12.05 6.47
N LEU A 113 4.63 11.79 6.39
CA LEU A 113 3.80 12.06 5.23
C LEU A 113 2.65 12.99 5.61
N TYR A 114 2.26 13.86 4.70
CA TYR A 114 1.04 14.65 4.73
C TYR A 114 -0.02 13.96 3.90
N ALA A 115 -1.23 13.78 4.45
CA ALA A 115 -2.31 13.02 3.86
C ALA A 115 -3.62 13.82 3.85
N LEU A 116 -4.19 14.03 2.67
CA LEU A 116 -5.52 14.62 2.49
C LEU A 116 -6.47 13.56 1.92
N GLY A 117 -7.48 13.19 2.68
CA GLY A 117 -8.39 12.08 2.40
C GLY A 117 -8.31 10.99 3.46
N ASN A 118 -9.11 9.95 3.32
CA ASN A 118 -9.23 8.89 4.31
C ASN A 118 -9.16 7.51 3.64
N CYS A 119 -7.94 7.04 3.41
CA CYS A 119 -7.66 5.73 2.85
C CYS A 119 -6.81 4.93 3.84
N ASP A 120 -7.08 3.63 3.98
CA ASP A 120 -6.21 2.71 4.69
C ASP A 120 -4.98 2.40 3.82
N LEU A 121 -3.82 2.92 4.24
CA LEU A 121 -2.53 2.69 3.58
C LEU A 121 -1.89 1.35 3.98
N ASN A 122 -2.41 0.72 5.03
CA ASN A 122 -1.99 -0.59 5.53
C ASN A 122 -2.90 -1.73 5.04
N CYS A 123 -3.65 -1.48 3.97
CA CYS A 123 -4.51 -2.45 3.32
C CYS A 123 -3.75 -3.71 2.91
N LYS A 124 -4.49 -4.81 2.73
CA LYS A 124 -3.93 -6.14 2.44
C LYS A 124 -3.11 -6.18 1.15
N ARG A 125 -3.50 -5.41 0.12
CA ARG A 125 -2.86 -5.40 -1.21
C ARG A 125 -2.76 -3.99 -1.76
N SER A 126 -1.63 -3.69 -2.39
CA SER A 126 -1.42 -2.40 -3.05
C SER A 126 -0.60 -2.56 -4.33
N ILE A 127 -1.00 -1.86 -5.38
CA ILE A 127 -0.40 -1.93 -6.72
C ILE A 127 -0.04 -0.53 -7.18
N ALA A 128 1.25 -0.31 -7.52
CA ALA A 128 1.64 0.88 -8.26
C ALA A 128 1.34 0.70 -9.76
N ILE A 129 0.67 1.65 -10.37
CA ILE A 129 0.47 1.70 -11.82
C ILE A 129 1.14 2.95 -12.35
N VAL A 130 2.17 2.76 -13.16
CA VAL A 130 3.01 3.84 -13.68
C VAL A 130 3.23 3.69 -15.18
N GLY A 131 3.55 4.82 -15.84
CA GLY A 131 3.79 4.76 -17.28
C GLY A 131 4.13 6.11 -17.90
N THR A 132 4.05 6.15 -19.24
CA THR A 132 4.28 7.34 -20.03
C THR A 132 3.24 8.43 -19.76
N ARG A 133 3.67 9.69 -19.88
CA ARG A 133 2.75 10.85 -19.89
C ARG A 133 1.95 10.97 -21.19
N HIS A 134 2.35 10.25 -22.23
CA HIS A 134 1.73 10.19 -23.56
C HIS A 134 1.09 8.83 -23.78
N ALA A 135 0.16 8.47 -22.89
CA ALA A 135 -0.54 7.19 -22.95
C ALA A 135 -1.35 7.04 -24.24
N THR A 136 -1.30 5.85 -24.80
CA THR A 136 -2.10 5.48 -25.96
C THR A 136 -3.46 4.88 -25.56
N PRO A 137 -4.41 4.73 -26.48
CA PRO A 137 -5.65 3.97 -26.22
C PRO A 137 -5.38 2.53 -25.79
N TYR A 138 -4.29 1.91 -26.24
CA TYR A 138 -3.87 0.56 -25.84
C TYR A 138 -3.53 0.54 -24.33
N GLY A 139 -2.64 1.44 -23.88
CA GLY A 139 -2.24 1.51 -22.49
C GLY A 139 -3.38 1.90 -21.54
N THR A 140 -4.16 2.92 -21.90
CA THR A 140 -5.31 3.36 -21.07
C THR A 140 -6.41 2.29 -21.02
N GLY A 141 -6.67 1.59 -22.13
CA GLY A 141 -7.63 0.49 -22.18
C GLY A 141 -7.17 -0.72 -21.36
N PHE A 142 -5.88 -1.02 -21.35
CA PHE A 142 -5.33 -2.05 -20.46
C PHE A 142 -5.49 -1.69 -18.98
N VAL A 143 -5.14 -0.45 -18.59
CA VAL A 143 -5.30 0.03 -17.21
C VAL A 143 -6.75 -0.10 -16.74
N ASP A 144 -7.71 0.29 -17.57
CA ASP A 144 -9.13 0.21 -17.20
C ASP A 144 -9.60 -1.24 -17.00
N ARG A 145 -9.23 -2.16 -17.90
CA ARG A 145 -9.56 -3.58 -17.74
C ARG A 145 -8.86 -4.19 -16.53
N LEU A 146 -7.57 -3.96 -16.37
CA LEU A 146 -6.81 -4.47 -15.22
C LEU A 146 -7.45 -4.05 -13.89
N ILE A 147 -7.80 -2.78 -13.74
CA ILE A 147 -8.41 -2.26 -12.52
C ILE A 147 -9.83 -2.77 -12.34
N ALA A 148 -10.61 -2.92 -13.42
CA ALA A 148 -11.95 -3.51 -13.38
C ALA A 148 -11.91 -4.95 -12.86
N ASP A 149 -11.00 -5.76 -13.40
CA ASP A 149 -10.84 -7.16 -13.01
C ASP A 149 -10.32 -7.27 -11.57
N ILE A 150 -9.33 -6.45 -11.18
CA ILE A 150 -8.86 -6.37 -9.79
C ILE A 150 -9.98 -5.97 -8.83
N ALA A 151 -10.86 -5.06 -9.21
CA ALA A 151 -11.99 -4.66 -8.37
C ALA A 151 -12.97 -5.82 -8.11
N GLN A 152 -13.12 -6.71 -9.08
CA GLN A 152 -13.98 -7.90 -8.96
C GLN A 152 -13.30 -9.04 -8.18
N LEU A 153 -12.02 -9.30 -8.47
CA LEU A 153 -11.29 -10.46 -7.95
C LEU A 153 -10.67 -10.20 -6.59
N LEU A 154 -10.21 -8.97 -6.34
CA LEU A 154 -9.48 -8.54 -5.14
C LEU A 154 -10.01 -7.20 -4.63
N PRO A 155 -11.26 -7.13 -4.16
CA PRO A 155 -11.85 -5.87 -3.66
C PRO A 155 -11.02 -5.26 -2.55
N GLY A 156 -10.99 -3.93 -2.48
CA GLY A 156 -10.21 -3.18 -1.51
C GLY A 156 -8.71 -3.07 -1.81
N THR A 157 -8.24 -3.56 -2.97
CA THR A 157 -6.85 -3.34 -3.40
C THR A 157 -6.59 -1.85 -3.64
N LEU A 158 -5.52 -1.33 -3.03
CA LEU A 158 -5.11 0.07 -3.18
C LEU A 158 -4.36 0.27 -4.50
N ILE A 159 -4.82 1.22 -5.30
CA ILE A 159 -4.12 1.65 -6.51
C ILE A 159 -3.30 2.90 -6.21
N VAL A 160 -1.98 2.83 -6.39
CA VAL A 160 -1.06 3.93 -6.11
C VAL A 160 -0.47 4.47 -7.41
N SER A 161 -0.48 5.78 -7.59
CA SER A 161 0.17 6.43 -8.73
C SER A 161 0.53 7.89 -8.41
N GLY A 162 1.03 8.63 -9.40
CA GLY A 162 1.62 9.95 -9.19
C GLY A 162 0.80 11.13 -9.68
N LEU A 163 -0.45 10.96 -10.06
CA LEU A 163 -1.34 12.00 -10.60
C LEU A 163 -0.76 12.74 -11.83
N ALA A 164 0.25 12.19 -12.51
CA ALA A 164 0.83 12.75 -13.72
C ALA A 164 -0.10 12.55 -14.94
N TYR A 165 0.22 13.19 -16.06
CA TYR A 165 -0.45 12.91 -17.32
C TYR A 165 -0.29 11.45 -17.74
N GLY A 166 -1.17 10.98 -18.63
CA GLY A 166 -1.07 9.66 -19.26
C GLY A 166 -1.53 8.52 -18.35
N ILE A 167 -0.66 7.57 -18.07
CA ILE A 167 -1.01 6.34 -17.36
C ILE A 167 -1.42 6.62 -15.90
N ASP A 168 -0.74 7.53 -15.20
CA ASP A 168 -1.04 7.82 -13.80
C ASP A 168 -2.49 8.30 -13.62
N ILE A 169 -2.90 9.31 -14.41
CA ILE A 169 -4.27 9.81 -14.33
C ILE A 169 -5.30 8.79 -14.81
N ALA A 170 -4.95 7.93 -15.78
CA ALA A 170 -5.81 6.84 -16.22
C ALA A 170 -6.05 5.84 -15.10
N ALA A 171 -5.00 5.49 -14.34
CA ALA A 171 -5.09 4.59 -13.19
C ALA A 171 -6.02 5.15 -12.09
N HIS A 172 -5.86 6.42 -11.72
CA HIS A 172 -6.73 7.04 -10.72
C HIS A 172 -8.20 7.11 -11.17
N LYS A 173 -8.45 7.49 -12.43
CA LYS A 173 -9.81 7.53 -12.99
C LYS A 173 -10.45 6.14 -13.03
N ALA A 174 -9.70 5.11 -13.41
CA ALA A 174 -10.19 3.75 -13.42
C ALA A 174 -10.49 3.25 -11.98
N ALA A 175 -9.59 3.50 -11.02
CA ALA A 175 -9.81 3.15 -9.62
C ALA A 175 -11.09 3.80 -9.06
N LEU A 176 -11.29 5.08 -9.29
CA LEU A 176 -12.54 5.79 -8.89
C LEU A 176 -13.78 5.19 -9.56
N ARG A 177 -13.72 4.90 -10.87
CA ARG A 177 -14.83 4.29 -11.63
C ARG A 177 -15.21 2.92 -11.08
N HIS A 178 -14.22 2.10 -10.78
CA HIS A 178 -14.41 0.73 -10.30
C HIS A 178 -14.44 0.63 -8.77
N LYS A 179 -14.50 1.78 -8.06
CA LYS A 179 -14.63 1.87 -6.59
C LYS A 179 -13.50 1.20 -5.80
N LEU A 180 -12.30 1.18 -6.36
CA LEU A 180 -11.10 0.84 -5.61
C LEU A 180 -10.52 2.08 -4.93
N PRO A 181 -9.97 1.94 -3.70
CA PRO A 181 -9.23 3.02 -3.07
C PRO A 181 -8.00 3.39 -3.90
N THR A 182 -7.68 4.68 -3.96
CA THR A 182 -6.50 5.12 -4.70
C THR A 182 -5.72 6.19 -3.95
N ALA A 183 -4.39 6.06 -3.94
CA ALA A 183 -3.46 6.99 -3.33
C ALA A 183 -2.68 7.74 -4.43
N ALA A 184 -2.87 9.04 -4.50
CA ALA A 184 -2.10 9.90 -5.38
C ALA A 184 -0.91 10.50 -4.61
N VAL A 185 0.30 10.05 -4.91
CA VAL A 185 1.52 10.61 -4.31
C VAL A 185 1.93 11.84 -5.13
N LEU A 186 2.14 12.97 -4.47
CA LEU A 186 2.43 14.25 -5.11
C LEU A 186 3.90 14.64 -4.96
N ALA A 187 4.41 15.40 -5.92
CA ALA A 187 5.80 15.88 -5.95
C ALA A 187 5.93 17.35 -5.50
N HIS A 188 4.97 17.82 -4.73
CA HIS A 188 4.84 19.21 -4.25
C HIS A 188 3.95 19.25 -3.00
N GLY A 189 3.86 20.41 -2.34
CA GLY A 189 2.98 20.59 -1.18
C GLY A 189 1.50 20.58 -1.55
N LEU A 190 0.64 20.30 -0.54
CA LEU A 190 -0.81 20.14 -0.71
C LEU A 190 -1.57 21.47 -0.85
N SER A 191 -0.92 22.64 -0.80
CA SER A 191 -1.57 23.92 -1.10
C SER A 191 -1.95 24.09 -2.57
N THR A 192 -1.40 23.28 -3.45
CA THR A 192 -1.65 23.32 -4.90
C THR A 192 -1.80 21.91 -5.48
N ILE A 193 -2.36 21.83 -6.69
CA ILE A 193 -2.43 20.58 -7.47
C ILE A 193 -1.77 20.78 -8.82
N TYR A 194 -0.81 19.93 -9.12
CA TYR A 194 -0.14 19.89 -10.42
C TYR A 194 -0.22 18.49 -11.05
N PRO A 195 -0.64 18.38 -12.30
CA PRO A 195 -1.10 19.46 -13.18
C PRO A 195 -2.47 20.00 -12.73
N SER A 196 -2.73 21.27 -12.94
CA SER A 196 -3.99 21.94 -12.55
C SER A 196 -5.22 21.34 -13.22
N SER A 197 -5.06 20.77 -14.43
CA SER A 197 -6.09 20.03 -15.16
C SER A 197 -6.58 18.76 -14.45
N HIS A 198 -5.81 18.24 -13.47
CA HIS A 198 -6.17 17.05 -12.69
C HIS A 198 -6.81 17.39 -11.34
N ARG A 199 -7.09 18.69 -11.07
CA ARG A 199 -7.65 19.13 -9.79
C ARG A 199 -9.00 18.46 -9.46
N SER A 200 -9.89 18.29 -10.42
CA SER A 200 -11.16 17.61 -10.18
C SER A 200 -10.95 16.16 -9.72
N VAL A 201 -10.07 15.44 -10.40
CA VAL A 201 -9.76 14.05 -10.03
C VAL A 201 -9.10 13.98 -8.66
N ALA A 202 -8.20 14.91 -8.31
CA ALA A 202 -7.61 14.99 -6.98
C ALA A 202 -8.66 15.17 -5.87
N VAL A 203 -9.65 16.06 -6.10
CA VAL A 203 -10.78 16.25 -5.19
C VAL A 203 -11.63 14.99 -5.08
N ASP A 204 -11.90 14.33 -6.21
CA ASP A 204 -12.67 13.08 -6.23
C ASP A 204 -11.96 11.96 -5.46
N ILE A 205 -10.63 11.85 -5.61
CA ILE A 205 -9.81 10.91 -4.83
C ILE A 205 -10.00 11.14 -3.33
N ALA A 206 -9.78 12.37 -2.87
CA ALA A 206 -9.84 12.69 -1.44
C ALA A 206 -11.24 12.48 -0.83
N ARG A 207 -12.32 12.65 -1.64
CA ARG A 207 -13.71 12.53 -1.16
C ARG A 207 -14.29 11.11 -1.24
N ASN A 208 -13.76 10.26 -2.10
CA ASN A 208 -14.31 8.93 -2.38
C ASN A 208 -13.44 7.79 -1.82
N GLY A 209 -12.90 7.95 -0.62
CA GLY A 209 -12.14 6.89 0.07
C GLY A 209 -10.71 6.70 -0.42
N GLY A 210 -10.19 7.66 -1.19
CA GLY A 210 -8.78 7.74 -1.55
C GLY A 210 -8.02 8.76 -0.72
N VAL A 211 -6.76 9.03 -1.11
CA VAL A 211 -5.88 9.95 -0.40
C VAL A 211 -4.89 10.63 -1.36
N LEU A 212 -4.60 11.90 -1.10
CA LEU A 212 -3.45 12.62 -1.67
C LEU A 212 -2.33 12.60 -0.64
N LEU A 213 -1.15 12.15 -1.03
CA LEU A 213 0.02 11.99 -0.17
C LEU A 213 1.20 12.81 -0.67
N THR A 214 1.97 13.36 0.24
CA THR A 214 3.26 13.99 -0.06
C THR A 214 4.18 13.99 1.15
N ASP A 215 5.50 14.00 0.93
CA ASP A 215 6.51 14.27 1.95
C ASP A 215 7.01 15.74 1.92
N TYR A 216 6.38 16.57 1.10
CA TYR A 216 6.70 18.00 0.98
C TYR A 216 5.78 18.86 1.86
N GLN A 217 6.35 19.89 2.47
CA GLN A 217 5.57 20.91 3.19
C GLN A 217 4.57 21.60 2.26
N HIS A 218 3.51 22.17 2.82
CA HIS A 218 2.34 22.66 2.09
C HIS A 218 2.63 23.61 0.93
N ASP A 219 3.61 24.49 1.07
CA ASP A 219 3.99 25.51 0.09
C ASP A 219 5.18 25.11 -0.79
N ALA A 220 5.67 23.88 -0.67
CA ALA A 220 6.77 23.40 -1.50
C ALA A 220 6.40 23.49 -2.98
N PRO A 221 7.23 24.21 -3.80
CA PRO A 221 6.91 24.47 -5.18
C PRO A 221 7.04 23.21 -6.04
N VAL A 222 6.34 23.23 -7.17
CA VAL A 222 6.53 22.24 -8.22
C VAL A 222 7.92 22.38 -8.83
N HIS A 223 8.78 21.37 -8.61
CA HIS A 223 10.14 21.36 -9.15
C HIS A 223 10.41 20.05 -9.90
N LYS A 224 11.13 20.13 -11.02
CA LYS A 224 11.37 18.96 -11.90
C LYS A 224 12.01 17.78 -11.17
N GLY A 225 12.98 18.04 -10.27
CA GLY A 225 13.65 17.00 -9.49
C GLY A 225 12.74 16.25 -8.53
N ASN A 226 11.70 16.92 -8.00
CA ASN A 226 10.78 16.33 -7.04
C ASN A 226 9.95 15.17 -7.62
N PHE A 227 9.69 15.19 -8.94
CA PHE A 227 8.94 14.09 -9.57
C PHE A 227 9.71 12.77 -9.55
N LEU A 228 11.03 12.81 -9.72
CA LEU A 228 11.86 11.61 -9.61
C LEU A 228 12.02 11.19 -8.14
N ALA A 229 12.27 12.16 -7.25
CA ALA A 229 12.40 11.89 -5.82
C ALA A 229 11.12 11.25 -5.22
N ARG A 230 9.93 11.72 -5.64
CA ARG A 230 8.64 11.21 -5.21
C ARG A 230 8.41 9.75 -5.60
N ASN A 231 8.94 9.30 -6.75
CA ASN A 231 8.68 7.95 -7.25
C ASN A 231 9.10 6.84 -6.28
N ARG A 232 10.07 7.10 -5.39
CA ARG A 232 10.43 6.18 -4.31
C ARG A 232 9.25 5.90 -3.37
N ILE A 233 8.40 6.90 -3.10
CA ILE A 233 7.24 6.73 -2.24
C ILE A 233 6.17 5.88 -2.94
N ILE A 234 5.97 6.05 -4.26
CA ILE A 234 5.05 5.20 -5.03
C ILE A 234 5.50 3.74 -4.96
N ALA A 235 6.77 3.46 -5.23
CA ALA A 235 7.33 2.11 -5.19
C ALA A 235 7.29 1.51 -3.78
N ALA A 236 7.63 2.31 -2.76
CA ALA A 236 7.71 1.85 -1.37
C ALA A 236 6.34 1.55 -0.74
N LEU A 237 5.27 2.24 -1.18
CA LEU A 237 3.90 2.04 -0.67
C LEU A 237 3.21 0.78 -1.21
N THR A 238 3.83 0.05 -2.15
CA THR A 238 3.14 -0.98 -2.91
C THR A 238 3.83 -2.34 -2.85
N ASP A 239 3.05 -3.39 -3.01
CA ASP A 239 3.56 -4.76 -3.07
C ASP A 239 4.23 -5.04 -4.42
N CYS A 240 3.71 -4.43 -5.48
CA CYS A 240 4.27 -4.54 -6.82
C CYS A 240 4.06 -3.27 -7.66
N THR A 241 4.83 -3.14 -8.72
CA THR A 241 4.75 -2.02 -9.68
C THR A 241 4.45 -2.55 -11.09
N VAL A 242 3.37 -2.05 -11.70
CA VAL A 242 2.97 -2.33 -13.08
C VAL A 242 3.37 -1.17 -13.98
N VAL A 243 4.26 -1.43 -14.94
CA VAL A 243 4.67 -0.48 -15.97
C VAL A 243 3.84 -0.73 -17.23
N VAL A 244 2.94 0.18 -17.57
CA VAL A 244 1.98 -0.03 -18.67
C VAL A 244 2.55 0.38 -20.01
N GLU A 245 3.09 1.57 -20.14
CA GLU A 245 3.78 2.08 -21.32
C GLU A 245 4.96 2.93 -20.88
N SER A 246 6.10 2.78 -21.57
CA SER A 246 7.28 3.61 -21.35
C SER A 246 8.14 3.71 -22.61
N ALA A 247 8.62 4.92 -22.89
CA ALA A 247 9.72 5.08 -23.83
C ALA A 247 11.00 4.45 -23.26
N GLU A 248 12.01 4.27 -24.11
CA GLU A 248 13.29 3.63 -23.74
C GLU A 248 14.01 4.30 -22.56
N LYS A 249 13.79 5.59 -22.35
CA LYS A 249 14.32 6.41 -21.22
C LYS A 249 13.18 7.13 -20.50
N GLY A 250 12.13 6.39 -20.11
CA GLY A 250 10.94 6.93 -19.43
C GLY A 250 11.09 7.00 -17.91
N GLY A 251 10.42 7.95 -17.28
CA GLY A 251 10.39 8.08 -15.81
C GLY A 251 9.79 6.87 -15.09
N ALA A 252 8.91 6.12 -15.73
CA ALA A 252 8.35 4.88 -15.19
C ALA A 252 9.42 3.79 -14.99
N LEU A 253 10.46 3.77 -15.83
CA LEU A 253 11.58 2.82 -15.68
C LEU A 253 12.41 3.15 -14.43
N VAL A 254 12.48 4.41 -14.03
CA VAL A 254 13.11 4.80 -12.76
C VAL A 254 12.32 4.26 -11.58
N THR A 255 10.99 4.37 -11.62
CA THR A 255 10.12 3.80 -10.57
C THR A 255 10.26 2.27 -10.51
N ALA A 256 10.33 1.60 -11.66
CA ALA A 256 10.57 0.16 -11.74
C ALA A 256 11.91 -0.24 -11.09
N GLY A 257 13.00 0.47 -11.41
CA GLY A 257 14.31 0.23 -10.81
C GLY A 257 14.34 0.47 -9.29
N ILE A 258 13.61 1.48 -8.81
CA ILE A 258 13.45 1.74 -7.37
C ILE A 258 12.65 0.60 -6.71
N ALA A 259 11.54 0.15 -7.32
CA ALA A 259 10.76 -0.97 -6.81
C ALA A 259 11.62 -2.24 -6.65
N GLN A 260 12.44 -2.56 -7.65
CA GLN A 260 13.41 -3.66 -7.56
C GLN A 260 14.42 -3.50 -6.42
N SER A 261 14.91 -2.26 -6.18
CA SER A 261 15.83 -2.00 -5.07
C SER A 261 15.20 -2.14 -3.69
N TYR A 262 13.87 -2.18 -3.62
CA TYR A 262 13.09 -2.43 -2.40
C TYR A 262 12.54 -3.87 -2.34
N ASP A 263 13.06 -4.77 -3.18
CA ASP A 263 12.59 -6.16 -3.30
C ASP A 263 11.08 -6.26 -3.59
N ARG A 264 10.57 -5.32 -4.42
CA ARG A 264 9.18 -5.33 -4.89
C ARG A 264 9.11 -5.88 -6.30
N ASP A 265 8.10 -6.70 -6.56
CA ASP A 265 7.87 -7.26 -7.88
C ASP A 265 7.55 -6.17 -8.90
N VAL A 266 8.09 -6.34 -10.11
CA VAL A 266 7.84 -5.43 -11.23
C VAL A 266 7.22 -6.21 -12.38
N PHE A 267 6.16 -5.67 -12.93
CA PHE A 267 5.44 -6.19 -14.08
C PHE A 267 5.44 -5.17 -15.21
N ALA A 268 5.41 -5.65 -16.45
CA ALA A 268 5.35 -4.77 -17.60
C ALA A 268 4.37 -5.30 -18.65
N LEU A 269 3.57 -4.38 -19.21
CA LEU A 269 2.71 -4.67 -20.34
C LEU A 269 3.55 -4.74 -21.62
N PRO A 270 3.56 -5.88 -22.35
CA PRO A 270 4.24 -5.94 -23.63
C PRO A 270 3.51 -5.12 -24.69
N GLY A 271 4.23 -4.65 -25.69
CA GLY A 271 3.64 -3.96 -26.82
C GLY A 271 4.43 -4.19 -28.11
N ARG A 272 4.00 -3.59 -29.22
CA ARG A 272 4.63 -3.75 -30.51
C ARG A 272 6.04 -3.18 -30.50
N THR A 273 6.97 -3.83 -31.16
CA THR A 273 8.37 -3.38 -31.26
C THR A 273 8.52 -2.05 -32.02
N SER A 274 7.55 -1.74 -32.89
CA SER A 274 7.48 -0.45 -33.61
C SER A 274 7.01 0.71 -32.75
N ASP A 275 6.32 0.45 -31.64
CA ASP A 275 5.70 1.49 -30.84
C ASP A 275 6.70 2.13 -29.88
N PRO A 276 6.90 3.45 -29.94
CA PRO A 276 7.93 4.12 -29.16
C PRO A 276 7.72 3.99 -27.64
N TYR A 277 6.48 3.91 -27.17
CA TYR A 277 6.15 3.78 -25.74
C TYR A 277 6.06 2.32 -25.26
N SER A 278 6.26 1.35 -26.15
CA SER A 278 6.41 -0.07 -25.78
C SER A 278 7.86 -0.47 -25.55
N LYS A 279 8.83 0.30 -26.07
CA LYS A 279 10.25 -0.04 -26.04
C LYS A 279 10.78 -0.22 -24.62
N GLY A 280 10.39 0.64 -23.68
CA GLY A 280 10.81 0.56 -22.28
C GLY A 280 10.28 -0.70 -21.58
N CYS A 281 9.00 -1.01 -21.75
CA CYS A 281 8.37 -2.22 -21.20
C CYS A 281 8.98 -3.48 -21.80
N ASN A 282 9.09 -3.56 -23.15
CA ASN A 282 9.68 -4.70 -23.81
C ASN A 282 11.15 -4.92 -23.39
N ARG A 283 11.91 -3.85 -23.18
CA ARG A 283 13.27 -3.93 -22.65
C ARG A 283 13.32 -4.46 -21.23
N LEU A 284 12.45 -3.99 -20.32
CA LEU A 284 12.36 -4.52 -18.94
C LEU A 284 12.10 -6.03 -18.97
N ILE A 285 11.16 -6.49 -19.80
CA ILE A 285 10.84 -7.91 -19.95
C ILE A 285 12.05 -8.68 -20.49
N ALA A 286 12.66 -8.19 -21.57
CA ALA A 286 13.78 -8.86 -22.24
C ALA A 286 15.03 -8.98 -21.35
N THR A 287 15.20 -8.07 -20.39
CA THR A 287 16.34 -8.07 -19.45
C THR A 287 15.99 -8.69 -18.09
N ASN A 288 14.85 -9.37 -17.96
CA ASN A 288 14.34 -9.91 -16.71
C ASN A 288 14.18 -8.84 -15.59
N GLY A 289 14.00 -7.59 -15.98
CA GLY A 289 13.71 -6.49 -15.06
C GLY A 289 12.22 -6.34 -14.75
N ALA A 290 11.35 -7.09 -15.40
CA ALA A 290 9.93 -7.18 -15.11
C ALA A 290 9.36 -8.50 -15.64
N ALA A 291 8.41 -9.07 -14.92
CA ALA A 291 7.58 -10.13 -15.46
C ALA A 291 6.56 -9.55 -16.47
N LEU A 292 6.29 -10.29 -17.53
CA LEU A 292 5.27 -9.92 -18.51
C LEU A 292 3.88 -10.16 -17.93
N ILE A 293 2.98 -9.19 -18.06
CA ILE A 293 1.55 -9.37 -17.75
C ILE A 293 0.67 -8.89 -18.91
N GLN A 294 -0.47 -9.58 -19.10
CA GLN A 294 -1.49 -9.25 -20.09
C GLN A 294 -2.87 -9.13 -19.48
N SER A 295 -3.04 -9.58 -18.22
CA SER A 295 -4.30 -9.65 -17.49
C SER A 295 -4.13 -9.47 -15.98
N ALA A 296 -5.23 -9.33 -15.26
CA ALA A 296 -5.26 -9.38 -13.81
C ALA A 296 -4.90 -10.78 -13.28
N ASP A 297 -5.30 -11.84 -13.97
CA ASP A 297 -5.00 -13.21 -13.58
C ASP A 297 -3.49 -13.50 -13.60
N ASP A 298 -2.75 -12.95 -14.57
CA ASP A 298 -1.28 -13.06 -14.61
C ASP A 298 -0.66 -12.41 -13.36
N LEU A 299 -1.13 -11.20 -13.01
CA LEU A 299 -0.66 -10.48 -11.83
C LEU A 299 -0.96 -11.25 -10.54
N ILE A 300 -2.22 -11.69 -10.37
CA ILE A 300 -2.69 -12.42 -9.21
C ILE A 300 -1.91 -13.71 -9.02
N SER A 301 -1.70 -14.45 -10.10
CA SER A 301 -0.95 -15.70 -10.09
C SER A 301 0.52 -15.48 -9.73
N ALA A 302 1.17 -14.49 -10.33
CA ALA A 302 2.57 -14.16 -10.08
C ALA A 302 2.81 -13.69 -8.64
N MET A 303 1.88 -12.91 -8.08
CA MET A 303 1.93 -12.43 -6.70
C MET A 303 1.51 -13.49 -5.66
N GLY A 304 1.03 -14.65 -6.09
CA GLY A 304 0.48 -15.67 -5.19
C GLY A 304 -0.76 -15.20 -4.42
N TRP A 305 -1.48 -14.21 -4.93
CA TRP A 305 -2.67 -13.70 -4.30
C TRP A 305 -3.86 -14.64 -4.56
N SER A 306 -4.49 -15.13 -3.51
CA SER A 306 -5.74 -15.87 -3.66
C SER A 306 -6.85 -14.93 -4.10
N GLN A 307 -7.64 -15.36 -5.08
CA GLN A 307 -8.86 -14.67 -5.46
C GLN A 307 -9.80 -14.68 -4.24
N GLU A 308 -10.17 -13.50 -3.77
CA GLU A 308 -11.30 -13.41 -2.84
C GLU A 308 -12.54 -13.62 -3.70
N LYS A 309 -13.08 -14.85 -3.71
CA LYS A 309 -14.43 -15.04 -4.20
C LYS A 309 -15.26 -13.99 -3.47
N LEU A 310 -15.71 -12.95 -4.19
CA LEU A 310 -16.85 -12.17 -3.73
C LEU A 310 -17.89 -13.22 -3.35
N SER A 311 -18.15 -13.37 -2.08
CA SER A 311 -19.43 -13.89 -1.63
C SER A 311 -20.44 -12.83 -2.08
N GLN A 312 -20.76 -12.82 -3.40
CA GLN A 312 -22.13 -12.51 -3.79
C GLN A 312 -22.94 -13.38 -2.84
N GLY A 313 -23.72 -12.73 -1.98
CA GLY A 313 -24.46 -13.40 -0.91
C GLY A 313 -25.20 -14.66 -1.38
N ILE A 314 -24.42 -15.69 -1.66
CA ILE A 314 -24.79 -17.01 -1.31
C ILE A 314 -24.75 -16.89 0.21
N GLN A 315 -25.84 -16.41 0.78
CA GLN A 315 -26.33 -16.96 2.00
C GLN A 315 -25.86 -18.40 1.93
N LYS A 316 -24.75 -18.75 2.67
CA LYS A 316 -24.48 -20.14 2.96
C LYS A 316 -25.84 -20.57 3.45
N GLU A 317 -26.54 -21.36 2.63
CA GLU A 317 -27.76 -21.96 3.07
C GLU A 317 -27.40 -22.53 4.42
N LEU A 318 -28.08 -22.06 5.45
CA LEU A 318 -27.88 -22.43 6.84
C LEU A 318 -28.20 -23.92 7.06
N PHE A 319 -28.27 -24.67 5.98
CA PHE A 319 -28.47 -26.10 5.91
C PHE A 319 -27.51 -26.68 4.87
N ASN A 320 -26.27 -26.96 5.28
CA ASN A 320 -25.55 -28.06 4.66
C ASN A 320 -26.43 -29.31 4.94
N VAL A 321 -27.14 -29.76 3.93
CA VAL A 321 -27.88 -31.00 4.04
C VAL A 321 -26.84 -32.11 3.97
N TYR A 322 -26.23 -32.41 5.12
CA TYR A 322 -25.38 -33.58 5.27
C TYR A 322 -26.25 -34.82 5.16
N THR A 323 -25.78 -35.85 4.51
CA THR A 323 -26.36 -37.14 4.64
C THR A 323 -26.24 -37.59 6.11
N GLU A 324 -27.09 -38.49 6.56
CA GLU A 324 -27.08 -38.97 7.94
C GLU A 324 -25.68 -39.44 8.40
N LYS A 325 -24.94 -40.09 7.49
CA LYS A 325 -23.55 -40.54 7.75
C LYS A 325 -22.52 -39.42 7.77
N GLU A 326 -22.66 -38.43 6.91
CA GLU A 326 -21.79 -37.23 6.93
C GLU A 326 -22.01 -36.44 8.22
N GLN A 327 -23.27 -36.29 8.64
CA GLN A 327 -23.60 -35.63 9.91
C GLN A 327 -22.96 -36.33 11.10
N GLN A 328 -22.99 -37.64 11.17
CA GLN A 328 -22.33 -38.40 12.23
C GLN A 328 -20.81 -38.15 12.30
N VAL A 329 -20.14 -38.05 11.16
CA VAL A 329 -18.71 -37.71 11.10
C VAL A 329 -18.47 -36.26 11.57
N ILE A 330 -19.28 -35.30 11.12
CA ILE A 330 -19.22 -33.90 11.54
C ILE A 330 -19.42 -33.78 13.06
N ASP A 331 -20.45 -34.40 13.60
CA ASP A 331 -20.76 -34.37 15.04
C ASP A 331 -19.62 -34.95 15.88
N TYR A 332 -19.03 -36.05 15.43
CA TYR A 332 -17.87 -36.65 16.11
C TYR A 332 -16.66 -35.76 16.10
N LEU A 333 -16.32 -35.14 14.95
CA LEU A 333 -15.18 -34.23 14.81
C LEU A 333 -15.43 -32.92 15.55
N THR A 334 -16.68 -32.45 15.61
CA THR A 334 -17.02 -31.25 16.39
C THR A 334 -16.79 -31.48 17.90
N ALA A 335 -17.13 -32.65 18.39
CA ALA A 335 -16.99 -33.02 19.81
C ALA A 335 -15.51 -33.27 20.21
N ASN A 336 -14.70 -33.82 19.30
CA ASN A 336 -13.35 -34.31 19.62
C ASN A 336 -12.21 -33.47 19.00
N GLY A 337 -12.52 -32.47 18.15
CA GLY A 337 -11.56 -31.60 17.45
C GLY A 337 -10.80 -32.30 16.33
N GLU A 338 -10.29 -33.49 16.55
CA GLU A 338 -9.63 -34.35 15.55
C GLU A 338 -9.89 -35.84 15.84
N ALA A 339 -9.77 -36.65 14.81
CA ALA A 339 -9.91 -38.10 14.96
C ALA A 339 -9.04 -38.90 14.01
N TRP A 340 -8.54 -40.02 14.48
CA TRP A 340 -7.91 -41.05 13.65
C TRP A 340 -8.98 -41.85 12.92
N ILE A 341 -8.71 -42.26 11.70
CA ILE A 341 -9.67 -43.06 10.91
C ILE A 341 -10.16 -44.32 11.64
N ASN A 342 -9.27 -44.97 12.39
CA ASN A 342 -9.64 -46.15 13.17
C ASN A 342 -10.64 -45.83 14.28
N ASN A 343 -10.46 -44.66 14.94
CA ASN A 343 -11.37 -44.21 16.00
C ASN A 343 -12.74 -43.85 15.43
N LEU A 344 -12.76 -43.18 14.27
CA LEU A 344 -13.99 -42.92 13.54
C LEU A 344 -14.72 -44.22 13.12
N ALA A 345 -14.00 -45.20 12.61
CA ALA A 345 -14.60 -46.49 12.20
C ALA A 345 -15.28 -47.20 13.36
N VAL A 346 -14.65 -47.21 14.54
CA VAL A 346 -15.19 -47.80 15.76
C VAL A 346 -16.37 -46.99 16.28
N ALA A 347 -16.21 -45.67 16.39
CA ALA A 347 -17.26 -44.79 16.94
C ALA A 347 -18.55 -44.78 16.11
N LEU A 348 -18.38 -44.81 14.77
CA LEU A 348 -19.50 -44.76 13.83
C LEU A 348 -20.00 -46.17 13.42
N ASN A 349 -19.44 -47.21 14.01
CA ASN A 349 -19.74 -48.62 13.69
C ASN A 349 -19.78 -48.86 12.16
N THR A 350 -18.81 -48.29 11.43
CA THR A 350 -18.77 -48.32 9.98
C THR A 350 -17.54 -49.07 9.48
N PRO A 351 -17.70 -50.07 8.60
CA PRO A 351 -16.55 -50.78 8.03
C PRO A 351 -15.55 -49.84 7.35
N MET A 352 -14.25 -50.07 7.56
CA MET A 352 -13.15 -49.20 7.13
C MET A 352 -13.27 -48.80 5.67
N HIS A 353 -13.57 -49.72 4.75
CA HIS A 353 -13.64 -49.43 3.31
C HIS A 353 -14.80 -48.48 2.95
N LYS A 354 -15.91 -48.53 3.69
CA LYS A 354 -17.05 -47.62 3.50
C LYS A 354 -16.76 -46.25 4.11
N LEU A 355 -16.09 -46.22 5.26
CA LEU A 355 -15.68 -44.97 5.92
C LEU A 355 -14.66 -44.25 5.09
N MET A 356 -13.66 -44.93 4.52
CA MET A 356 -12.66 -44.28 3.63
C MET A 356 -13.32 -43.62 2.43
N ALA A 357 -14.25 -44.30 1.76
CA ALA A 357 -14.99 -43.71 0.64
C ALA A 357 -15.78 -42.47 1.04
N LEU A 358 -16.45 -42.50 2.21
CA LEU A 358 -17.19 -41.37 2.77
C LEU A 358 -16.25 -40.18 3.09
N LEU A 359 -15.12 -40.44 3.75
CA LEU A 359 -14.16 -39.38 4.14
C LEU A 359 -13.49 -38.72 2.92
N VAL A 360 -13.20 -39.51 1.88
CA VAL A 360 -12.69 -38.95 0.61
C VAL A 360 -13.73 -38.04 -0.05
N ASP A 361 -15.01 -38.45 -0.09
CA ASP A 361 -16.09 -37.63 -0.63
C ASP A 361 -16.29 -36.33 0.18
N MET A 362 -16.25 -36.44 1.52
CA MET A 362 -16.36 -35.30 2.42
C MET A 362 -15.16 -34.34 2.31
N GLU A 363 -13.96 -34.86 2.04
CA GLU A 363 -12.75 -34.04 1.79
C GLU A 363 -12.88 -33.30 0.45
N PHE A 364 -13.36 -33.95 -0.61
CA PHE A 364 -13.66 -33.30 -1.89
C PHE A 364 -14.74 -32.21 -1.78
N LYS A 365 -15.74 -32.42 -0.90
CA LYS A 365 -16.76 -31.41 -0.60
C LYS A 365 -16.26 -30.27 0.30
N GLY A 366 -15.02 -30.37 0.82
CA GLY A 366 -14.44 -29.38 1.70
C GLY A 366 -15.04 -29.36 3.11
N TYR A 367 -15.62 -30.43 3.58
CA TYR A 367 -16.20 -30.55 4.93
C TYR A 367 -15.15 -30.93 5.97
N ILE A 368 -14.16 -31.70 5.57
CA ILE A 368 -13.07 -32.18 6.42
C ILE A 368 -11.72 -32.07 5.70
N ALA A 369 -10.64 -32.07 6.46
CA ALA A 369 -9.27 -32.09 5.96
C ALA A 369 -8.53 -33.33 6.51
N ASN A 370 -7.75 -33.99 5.63
CA ASN A 370 -6.89 -35.13 5.98
C ASN A 370 -5.48 -34.64 6.33
N TYR A 371 -4.93 -35.16 7.42
CA TYR A 371 -3.57 -34.86 7.89
C TYR A 371 -2.69 -36.12 7.90
N PRO A 372 -1.37 -35.96 7.82
CA PRO A 372 -0.44 -37.11 7.85
C PRO A 372 -0.71 -38.06 9.00
N GLY A 373 -0.74 -39.37 8.69
CA GLY A 373 -1.03 -40.44 9.64
C GLY A 373 -2.50 -40.82 9.75
N GLY A 374 -3.36 -40.39 8.81
CA GLY A 374 -4.78 -40.76 8.78
C GLY A 374 -5.62 -40.06 9.84
N ARG A 375 -5.30 -38.80 10.15
CA ARG A 375 -6.05 -37.90 11.03
C ARG A 375 -6.96 -37.00 10.24
N TYR A 376 -8.17 -36.78 10.71
CA TYR A 376 -9.16 -35.90 10.08
C TYR A 376 -9.61 -34.81 11.04
N ARG A 377 -9.85 -33.61 10.52
CA ARG A 377 -10.45 -32.45 11.22
C ARG A 377 -11.52 -31.83 10.34
N LEU A 378 -12.36 -31.01 10.93
CA LEU A 378 -13.25 -30.12 10.18
C LEU A 378 -12.41 -29.10 9.39
N ALA A 379 -12.80 -28.81 8.15
CA ALA A 379 -12.09 -27.91 7.24
C ALA A 379 -12.33 -26.44 7.56
#